data_c6141b8016f20d7a5d4ff602d7f0129b
#
_entry.id   c6141b8016f20d7a5d4ff602d7f0129b
#
_cell.length_a   1.000
_cell.length_b   1.000
_cell.length_c   1.000
_cell.angle_alpha   90.00
_cell.angle_beta   90.00
_cell.angle_gamma   90.00
#
_symmetry.space_group_name_H-M   'P 1'
#
loop_
_entity.id
_entity.type
_entity.pdbx_description
1 polymer ?
#
loop_
_entity_poly.entity_id
_entity_poly.type
_entity_poly.pdbx_seq_one_letter_code
_entity_poly.pdbx_strand_id
1 'polypeptide(L)'
;PVQVRYHLPIEIFYTLVPVMMVIVMFYYTVHTEDRVLGNDESPAQHNILVVGQKWSWTFNYEVNVGEGHKVTPGEGTAFEVGTPAEPPTLYLPVGESVNFELRSPDVIHSFWVPAFLFKLDVFPGRTGHFTVTPTKIGTFMGKCTELCGTYHSRMLFNVKVVSAEEYAAHVKSLADSGNTGLAEGSVFVTQQAGLNETGGQE
;
A
#
# COMPACT_ATOMS: atom_id res chain seq x y z
N PRO A 1 -17.47 49.72 34.55
CA PRO A 1 -16.20 49.01 34.47
C PRO A 1 -15.42 49.49 33.26
N VAL A 2 -14.17 49.96 33.49
CA VAL A 2 -13.29 50.37 32.42
C VAL A 2 -12.95 49.13 31.59
N GLN A 3 -13.33 49.11 30.34
CA GLN A 3 -12.96 48.03 29.41
C GLN A 3 -11.61 48.38 28.80
N VAL A 4 -10.66 47.46 28.99
CA VAL A 4 -9.32 47.56 28.38
C VAL A 4 -9.45 47.15 26.92
N ARG A 5 -9.15 48.07 25.98
CA ARG A 5 -9.20 47.82 24.54
C ARG A 5 -7.99 47.00 24.04
N TYR A 6 -6.83 47.23 24.67
CA TYR A 6 -5.54 46.63 24.25
C TYR A 6 -4.79 46.14 25.46
N HIS A 7 -4.16 44.98 25.35
CA HIS A 7 -3.22 44.48 26.34
C HIS A 7 -2.05 43.82 25.62
N LEU A 8 -1.14 44.68 25.13
CA LEU A 8 -0.04 44.28 24.26
C LEU A 8 0.72 43.02 24.72
N PRO A 9 1.09 42.83 25.99
CA PRO A 9 1.76 41.60 26.42
C PRO A 9 0.93 40.30 26.20
N ILE A 10 -0.37 40.37 26.46
CA ILE A 10 -1.26 39.21 26.22
C ILE A 10 -1.43 38.96 24.72
N GLU A 11 -1.56 40.00 23.92
CA GLU A 11 -1.69 39.89 22.46
C GLU A 11 -0.46 39.28 21.83
N ILE A 12 0.74 39.71 22.22
CA ILE A 12 2.00 39.11 21.82
C ILE A 12 2.04 37.63 22.27
N PHE A 13 1.70 37.33 23.51
CA PHE A 13 1.75 35.98 24.05
C PHE A 13 0.83 35.01 23.28
N TYR A 14 -0.47 35.34 23.12
CA TYR A 14 -1.39 34.44 22.44
C TYR A 14 -1.15 34.37 20.93
N THR A 15 -0.38 35.28 20.35
CA THR A 15 0.05 35.20 18.95
C THR A 15 1.32 34.36 18.79
N LEU A 16 2.35 34.64 19.57
CA LEU A 16 3.64 33.97 19.42
C LEU A 16 3.63 32.52 19.90
N VAL A 17 2.94 32.21 21.00
CA VAL A 17 2.94 30.87 21.57
C VAL A 17 2.30 29.87 20.59
N PRO A 18 1.10 30.09 20.02
CA PRO A 18 0.57 29.19 19.02
C PRO A 18 1.42 29.05 17.76
N VAL A 19 2.03 30.13 17.29
CA VAL A 19 2.92 30.07 16.13
C VAL A 19 4.13 29.18 16.41
N MET A 20 4.77 29.34 17.57
CA MET A 20 5.89 28.48 17.98
C MET A 20 5.46 27.02 18.12
N MET A 21 4.29 26.75 18.69
CA MET A 21 3.76 25.41 18.81
C MET A 21 3.54 24.78 17.42
N VAL A 22 2.95 25.51 16.49
CA VAL A 22 2.72 25.02 15.10
C VAL A 22 4.05 24.71 14.42
N ILE A 23 5.07 25.58 14.53
CA ILE A 23 6.39 25.35 13.94
C ILE A 23 7.01 24.05 14.48
N VAL A 24 6.99 23.87 15.81
CA VAL A 24 7.55 22.66 16.44
C VAL A 24 6.78 21.40 15.99
N MET A 25 5.46 21.44 16.03
CA MET A 25 4.63 20.30 15.63
C MET A 25 4.83 19.96 14.14
N PHE A 26 4.89 20.98 13.28
CA PHE A 26 5.11 20.76 11.85
C PHE A 26 6.47 20.13 11.56
N TYR A 27 7.53 20.58 12.23
CA TYR A 27 8.85 19.98 12.12
C TYR A 27 8.82 18.47 12.43
N TYR A 28 8.23 18.09 13.56
CA TYR A 28 8.12 16.68 13.93
C TYR A 28 7.17 15.90 13.03
N THR A 29 6.12 16.53 12.49
CA THR A 29 5.20 15.90 11.54
C THR A 29 5.93 15.47 10.28
N VAL A 30 6.70 16.38 9.65
CA VAL A 30 7.46 16.08 8.43
C VAL A 30 8.44 14.92 8.68
N HIS A 31 9.23 14.99 9.74
CA HIS A 31 10.17 13.90 10.06
C HIS A 31 9.51 12.57 10.36
N THR A 32 8.32 12.59 10.96
CA THR A 32 7.58 11.35 11.22
C THR A 32 6.98 10.78 9.95
N GLU A 33 6.45 11.65 9.07
CA GLU A 33 5.90 11.25 7.77
C GLU A 33 6.98 10.60 6.90
N ASP A 34 8.15 11.23 6.75
CA ASP A 34 9.27 10.66 5.99
C ASP A 34 9.67 9.26 6.49
N ARG A 35 9.72 9.09 7.82
CA ARG A 35 10.03 7.79 8.42
C ARG A 35 8.93 6.74 8.17
N VAL A 36 7.65 7.14 8.27
CA VAL A 36 6.52 6.22 8.06
C VAL A 36 6.42 5.79 6.59
N LEU A 37 6.73 6.71 5.66
CA LEU A 37 6.75 6.40 4.23
C LEU A 37 8.04 5.69 3.77
N GLY A 38 9.08 5.66 4.63
CA GLY A 38 10.37 5.06 4.30
C GLY A 38 11.23 5.90 3.37
N ASN A 39 10.95 7.22 3.27
CA ASN A 39 11.72 8.12 2.38
C ASN A 39 13.17 8.32 2.84
N ASP A 40 13.46 8.12 4.12
CA ASP A 40 14.78 8.31 4.73
C ASP A 40 15.62 7.01 4.74
N GLU A 41 15.05 5.88 4.30
CA GLU A 41 15.73 4.59 4.40
C GLU A 41 16.59 4.32 3.16
N SER A 42 17.61 3.45 3.36
CA SER A 42 18.37 2.86 2.25
C SER A 42 17.42 2.11 1.31
N PRO A 43 17.82 1.87 0.03
CA PRO A 43 17.01 1.07 -0.88
C PRO A 43 16.52 -0.20 -0.21
N ALA A 44 15.22 -0.47 -0.30
CA ALA A 44 14.64 -1.67 0.28
C ALA A 44 15.25 -2.94 -0.34
N GLN A 45 15.30 -4.02 0.45
CA GLN A 45 15.84 -5.30 0.00
C GLN A 45 14.92 -5.97 -1.03
N HIS A 46 13.60 -5.73 -0.90
CA HIS A 46 12.58 -6.26 -1.80
C HIS A 46 11.67 -5.15 -2.28
N ASN A 47 11.17 -5.28 -3.51
CA ASN A 47 10.17 -4.38 -4.05
C ASN A 47 8.96 -5.18 -4.52
N ILE A 48 7.77 -4.77 -4.09
CA ILE A 48 6.49 -5.38 -4.44
C ILE A 48 5.58 -4.34 -5.08
N LEU A 49 5.11 -4.61 -6.31
CA LEU A 49 4.02 -3.84 -6.89
C LEU A 49 2.68 -4.47 -6.48
N VAL A 50 1.88 -3.70 -5.77
CA VAL A 50 0.51 -4.05 -5.41
C VAL A 50 -0.46 -3.37 -6.36
N VAL A 51 -1.29 -4.14 -7.01
CA VAL A 51 -2.34 -3.63 -7.89
C VAL A 51 -3.70 -3.88 -7.24
N GLY A 52 -4.40 -2.81 -6.88
CA GLY A 52 -5.79 -2.85 -6.44
C GLY A 52 -6.72 -2.67 -7.63
N GLN A 53 -7.54 -3.65 -7.92
CA GLN A 53 -8.53 -3.59 -9.01
C GLN A 53 -9.86 -4.19 -8.54
N LYS A 54 -10.96 -3.82 -9.19
CA LYS A 54 -12.30 -4.32 -8.82
C LYS A 54 -12.43 -5.82 -9.06
N TRP A 55 -12.59 -6.63 -8.06
CA TRP A 55 -12.56 -6.41 -6.60
C TRP A 55 -11.61 -7.41 -5.97
N SER A 56 -10.33 -7.27 -6.27
CA SER A 56 -9.26 -8.13 -5.75
C SER A 56 -7.92 -7.39 -5.76
N TRP A 57 -6.89 -8.10 -5.31
CA TRP A 57 -5.51 -7.63 -5.26
C TRP A 57 -4.62 -8.52 -6.11
N THR A 58 -3.60 -7.90 -6.72
CA THR A 58 -2.51 -8.60 -7.39
C THR A 58 -1.20 -8.17 -6.74
N PHE A 59 -0.36 -9.12 -6.43
CA PHE A 59 0.97 -8.88 -5.85
C PHE A 59 2.04 -9.31 -6.85
N ASN A 60 2.88 -8.36 -7.27
CA ASN A 60 4.02 -8.62 -8.13
C ASN A 60 5.30 -8.50 -7.29
N TYR A 61 5.99 -9.59 -7.13
CA TYR A 61 7.19 -9.72 -6.32
C TYR A 61 8.45 -9.42 -7.12
N GLU A 62 9.50 -8.92 -6.46
CA GLU A 62 10.84 -8.69 -7.01
C GLU A 62 10.83 -7.81 -8.26
N VAL A 63 10.09 -6.71 -8.19
CA VAL A 63 10.05 -5.73 -9.27
C VAL A 63 11.22 -4.76 -9.16
N ASN A 64 11.64 -4.18 -10.29
CA ASN A 64 12.55 -3.04 -10.30
C ASN A 64 11.77 -1.73 -10.17
N VAL A 65 12.20 -0.86 -9.28
CA VAL A 65 11.66 0.49 -9.09
C VAL A 65 12.72 1.50 -9.50
N GLY A 66 12.43 2.25 -10.55
CA GLY A 66 13.29 3.30 -11.08
C GLY A 66 12.84 4.70 -10.65
N GLU A 67 13.50 5.70 -11.21
CA GLU A 67 13.19 7.11 -10.96
C GLU A 67 11.71 7.43 -11.24
N GLY A 68 11.09 8.21 -10.36
CA GLY A 68 9.67 8.55 -10.43
C GLY A 68 8.73 7.36 -10.20
N HIS A 69 9.16 6.36 -9.44
CA HIS A 69 8.38 5.14 -9.13
C HIS A 69 7.98 4.33 -10.36
N LYS A 70 8.83 4.36 -11.40
CA LYS A 70 8.63 3.55 -12.59
C LYS A 70 8.95 2.10 -12.28
N VAL A 71 7.92 1.24 -12.30
CA VAL A 71 8.07 -0.20 -12.08
C VAL A 71 8.30 -0.91 -13.40
N THR A 72 9.27 -1.83 -13.40
CA THR A 72 9.56 -2.74 -14.51
C THR A 72 9.83 -4.15 -13.97
N PRO A 73 9.70 -5.20 -14.79
CA PRO A 73 10.08 -6.54 -14.35
C PRO A 73 11.54 -6.55 -13.92
N GLY A 74 11.83 -7.17 -12.78
CA GLY A 74 13.16 -7.52 -12.31
C GLY A 74 13.53 -8.96 -12.66
N GLU A 75 14.74 -9.37 -12.28
CA GLU A 75 15.13 -10.77 -12.33
C GLU A 75 14.29 -11.57 -11.31
N GLY A 76 13.61 -12.61 -11.76
CA GLY A 76 12.78 -13.43 -10.89
C GLY A 76 11.40 -12.82 -10.55
N THR A 77 11.00 -11.74 -11.21
CA THR A 77 9.65 -11.16 -10.99
C THR A 77 8.57 -12.20 -11.23
N ALA A 78 7.76 -12.41 -10.20
CA ALA A 78 6.61 -13.32 -10.23
C ALA A 78 5.37 -12.64 -9.62
N PHE A 79 4.18 -13.12 -9.97
CA PHE A 79 2.96 -12.51 -9.48
C PHE A 79 1.95 -13.51 -8.93
N GLU A 80 1.11 -13.04 -8.01
CA GLU A 80 -0.08 -13.73 -7.52
C GLU A 80 -1.30 -12.85 -7.76
N VAL A 81 -2.32 -13.42 -8.44
CA VAL A 81 -3.60 -12.76 -8.72
C VAL A 81 -4.68 -13.40 -7.89
N GLY A 82 -5.39 -12.60 -7.09
CA GLY A 82 -6.53 -13.06 -6.34
C GLY A 82 -7.87 -12.81 -7.04
N THR A 83 -8.91 -13.37 -6.46
CA THR A 83 -10.31 -13.11 -6.81
C THR A 83 -11.13 -12.80 -5.55
N PRO A 84 -12.36 -12.26 -5.65
CA PRO A 84 -13.22 -12.08 -4.49
C PRO A 84 -13.63 -13.40 -3.80
N ALA A 85 -13.58 -14.51 -4.51
CA ALA A 85 -13.86 -15.86 -3.99
C ALA A 85 -12.61 -16.48 -3.34
N GLU A 86 -11.45 -16.18 -3.89
CA GLU A 86 -10.15 -16.69 -3.45
C GLU A 86 -9.20 -15.51 -3.22
N PRO A 87 -9.25 -14.89 -2.02
CA PRO A 87 -8.37 -13.77 -1.70
C PRO A 87 -6.89 -14.18 -1.79
N PRO A 88 -6.03 -13.36 -2.41
CA PRO A 88 -4.60 -13.69 -2.55
C PRO A 88 -3.89 -13.58 -1.22
N THR A 89 -2.70 -14.16 -1.13
CA THR A 89 -1.83 -14.10 0.05
C THR A 89 -0.52 -13.39 -0.27
N LEU A 90 -0.32 -12.23 0.32
CA LEU A 90 0.93 -11.48 0.27
C LEU A 90 1.96 -12.13 1.21
N TYR A 91 3.05 -12.65 0.67
CA TYR A 91 4.17 -13.17 1.45
C TYR A 91 5.21 -12.07 1.70
N LEU A 92 5.76 -12.02 2.90
CA LEU A 92 6.77 -11.04 3.30
C LEU A 92 7.87 -11.71 4.12
N PRO A 93 9.14 -11.40 3.89
CA PRO A 93 10.24 -11.91 4.70
C PRO A 93 10.35 -11.16 6.03
N VAL A 94 10.53 -11.88 7.14
CA VAL A 94 10.73 -11.28 8.45
C VAL A 94 12.13 -10.64 8.54
N GLY A 95 12.21 -9.43 9.06
CA GLY A 95 13.46 -8.72 9.30
C GLY A 95 14.09 -8.05 8.08
N GLU A 96 13.49 -8.19 6.91
CA GLU A 96 13.97 -7.57 5.67
C GLU A 96 13.02 -6.44 5.25
N SER A 97 13.59 -5.36 4.70
CA SER A 97 12.81 -4.20 4.26
C SER A 97 12.14 -4.45 2.92
N VAL A 98 10.85 -4.13 2.84
CA VAL A 98 10.02 -4.30 1.65
C VAL A 98 9.41 -2.96 1.28
N ASN A 99 9.73 -2.47 0.08
CA ASN A 99 9.08 -1.32 -0.52
C ASN A 99 7.84 -1.77 -1.29
N PHE A 100 6.74 -1.08 -1.07
CA PHE A 100 5.49 -1.28 -1.78
C PHE A 100 5.23 -0.14 -2.75
N GLU A 101 4.98 -0.48 -4.00
CA GLU A 101 4.44 0.43 -4.99
C GLU A 101 2.96 0.10 -5.20
N LEU A 102 2.08 1.07 -4.99
CA LEU A 102 0.63 0.87 -5.04
C LEU A 102 0.04 1.50 -6.31
N ARG A 103 -0.68 0.73 -7.10
CA ARG A 103 -1.36 1.19 -8.31
C ARG A 103 -2.79 0.69 -8.41
N SER A 104 -3.64 1.48 -9.04
CA SER A 104 -4.97 1.08 -9.46
C SER A 104 -5.16 1.34 -10.94
N PRO A 105 -5.66 0.37 -11.72
CA PRO A 105 -6.04 0.59 -13.12
C PRO A 105 -7.45 1.14 -13.28
N ASP A 106 -8.28 1.16 -12.24
CA ASP A 106 -9.72 1.42 -12.38
C ASP A 106 -10.26 2.54 -11.47
N VAL A 107 -10.50 2.28 -10.21
CA VAL A 107 -11.07 3.23 -9.23
C VAL A 107 -10.14 3.38 -8.03
N ILE A 108 -10.47 4.28 -7.12
CA ILE A 108 -9.73 4.42 -5.86
C ILE A 108 -10.00 3.20 -4.97
N HIS A 109 -8.94 2.63 -4.44
CA HIS A 109 -8.94 1.60 -3.39
C HIS A 109 -8.13 2.09 -2.20
N SER A 110 -8.06 1.34 -1.13
CA SER A 110 -7.15 1.61 -0.01
C SER A 110 -6.55 0.31 0.50
N PHE A 111 -5.23 0.24 0.47
CA PHE A 111 -4.47 -0.91 0.97
C PHE A 111 -4.31 -0.77 2.47
N TRP A 112 -4.87 -1.69 3.23
CA TRP A 112 -4.78 -1.68 4.67
C TRP A 112 -4.50 -3.06 5.26
N VAL A 113 -3.41 -3.15 5.99
CA VAL A 113 -3.09 -4.27 6.87
C VAL A 113 -3.15 -3.74 8.30
N PRO A 114 -4.18 -4.04 9.09
CA PRO A 114 -4.33 -3.51 10.45
C PRO A 114 -3.11 -3.75 11.34
N ALA A 115 -2.43 -4.88 11.17
CA ALA A 115 -1.23 -5.23 11.93
C ALA A 115 -0.03 -4.30 11.67
N PHE A 116 0.00 -3.59 10.53
CA PHE A 116 1.04 -2.61 10.22
C PHE A 116 0.76 -1.22 10.82
N LEU A 117 -0.44 -1.02 11.38
CA LEU A 117 -0.93 0.27 11.91
C LEU A 117 -0.88 1.39 10.85
N PHE A 118 -0.96 1.03 9.58
CA PHE A 118 -0.81 1.93 8.44
C PHE A 118 -1.75 1.52 7.31
N LYS A 119 -2.30 2.50 6.61
CA LYS A 119 -3.03 2.32 5.36
C LYS A 119 -2.67 3.42 4.38
N LEU A 120 -2.75 3.11 3.09
CA LEU A 120 -2.53 4.07 2.02
C LEU A 120 -3.56 3.87 0.92
N ASP A 121 -4.14 4.98 0.46
CA ASP A 121 -5.07 4.98 -0.66
C ASP A 121 -4.35 4.73 -1.98
N VAL A 122 -5.02 4.01 -2.86
CA VAL A 122 -4.48 3.55 -4.15
C VAL A 122 -5.26 4.24 -5.26
N PHE A 123 -4.64 5.26 -5.86
CA PHE A 123 -5.28 6.11 -6.87
C PHE A 123 -4.98 5.66 -8.30
N PRO A 124 -5.97 5.72 -9.20
CA PRO A 124 -5.70 5.62 -10.63
C PRO A 124 -4.77 6.73 -11.13
N GLY A 125 -3.81 6.37 -11.97
CA GLY A 125 -2.87 7.35 -12.58
C GLY A 125 -1.81 7.92 -11.65
N ARG A 126 -1.75 7.47 -10.40
CA ARG A 126 -0.75 7.89 -9.41
C ARG A 126 -0.21 6.67 -8.67
N THR A 127 1.10 6.57 -8.54
CA THR A 127 1.74 5.53 -7.73
C THR A 127 1.90 6.04 -6.29
N GLY A 128 1.35 5.32 -5.32
CA GLY A 128 1.65 5.49 -3.91
C GLY A 128 2.79 4.56 -3.51
N HIS A 129 3.55 4.90 -2.47
CA HIS A 129 4.64 4.04 -1.99
C HIS A 129 4.79 4.15 -0.47
N PHE A 130 5.32 3.11 0.12
CA PHE A 130 5.75 3.06 1.52
C PHE A 130 6.67 1.84 1.73
N THR A 131 7.47 1.88 2.78
CA THR A 131 8.38 0.79 3.13
C THR A 131 8.05 0.25 4.52
N VAL A 132 8.07 -1.08 4.68
CA VAL A 132 7.94 -1.71 5.98
C VAL A 132 9.00 -2.81 6.17
N THR A 133 9.38 -3.05 7.42
CA THR A 133 10.21 -4.19 7.82
C THR A 133 9.39 -5.05 8.78
N PRO A 134 8.83 -6.19 8.33
CA PRO A 134 8.05 -7.06 9.21
C PRO A 134 8.92 -7.64 10.32
N THR A 135 8.45 -7.52 11.57
CA THR A 135 9.25 -7.94 12.75
C THR A 135 8.76 -9.24 13.38
N LYS A 136 7.61 -9.76 12.95
CA LYS A 136 6.99 -10.93 13.57
C LYS A 136 6.40 -11.87 12.53
N ILE A 137 6.84 -13.13 12.55
CA ILE A 137 6.26 -14.22 11.76
C ILE A 137 4.79 -14.44 12.18
N GLY A 138 3.92 -14.64 11.19
CA GLY A 138 2.50 -14.90 11.41
C GLY A 138 1.65 -14.63 10.20
N THR A 139 0.35 -14.90 10.34
CA THR A 139 -0.65 -14.61 9.30
C THR A 139 -1.55 -13.48 9.78
N PHE A 140 -1.74 -12.49 8.93
CA PHE A 140 -2.52 -11.30 9.21
C PHE A 140 -3.54 -11.09 8.10
N MET A 141 -4.58 -10.32 8.37
CA MET A 141 -5.59 -9.96 7.37
C MET A 141 -5.30 -8.59 6.77
N GLY A 142 -5.57 -8.46 5.48
CA GLY A 142 -5.62 -7.19 4.78
C GLY A 142 -6.95 -7.02 4.05
N LYS A 143 -7.31 -5.76 3.76
CA LYS A 143 -8.55 -5.44 3.06
C LYS A 143 -8.50 -4.08 2.38
N CYS A 144 -9.42 -3.90 1.42
CA CYS A 144 -9.73 -2.57 0.88
C CYS A 144 -10.53 -1.75 1.89
N THR A 145 -10.16 -0.48 2.07
CA THR A 145 -10.83 0.46 3.01
C THR A 145 -11.26 1.77 2.35
N GLU A 146 -11.33 1.81 1.02
CA GLU A 146 -11.98 2.87 0.25
C GLU A 146 -13.07 2.28 -0.63
N LEU A 147 -14.29 2.85 -0.58
CA LEU A 147 -15.45 2.31 -1.28
C LEU A 147 -15.19 2.24 -2.80
N CYS A 148 -15.07 1.01 -3.32
CA CYS A 148 -14.70 0.75 -4.71
C CYS A 148 -15.80 0.03 -5.53
N GLY A 149 -17.00 -0.11 -4.99
CA GLY A 149 -18.15 -0.68 -5.71
C GLY A 149 -18.75 -1.90 -5.01
N THR A 150 -19.47 -2.73 -5.79
CA THR A 150 -20.39 -3.79 -5.30
C THR A 150 -19.72 -4.78 -4.34
N TYR A 151 -18.53 -5.27 -4.66
CA TYR A 151 -17.83 -6.24 -3.83
C TYR A 151 -16.73 -5.63 -2.96
N HIS A 152 -16.82 -4.33 -2.65
CA HIS A 152 -15.87 -3.64 -1.78
C HIS A 152 -15.58 -4.41 -0.47
N SER A 153 -16.62 -4.90 0.20
CA SER A 153 -16.47 -5.65 1.46
C SER A 153 -15.83 -7.03 1.30
N ARG A 154 -15.74 -7.55 0.08
CA ARG A 154 -15.13 -8.85 -0.27
C ARG A 154 -13.74 -8.71 -0.87
N MET A 155 -13.24 -7.50 -1.05
CA MET A 155 -11.90 -7.22 -1.56
C MET A 155 -10.86 -7.39 -0.43
N LEU A 156 -10.66 -8.64 -0.07
CA LEU A 156 -9.79 -9.08 1.04
C LEU A 156 -8.49 -9.67 0.51
N PHE A 157 -7.49 -9.76 1.37
CA PHE A 157 -6.26 -10.52 1.16
C PHE A 157 -5.69 -10.98 2.50
N ASN A 158 -4.76 -11.95 2.44
CA ASN A 158 -3.98 -12.36 3.60
C ASN A 158 -2.55 -11.81 3.48
N VAL A 159 -1.89 -11.64 4.62
CA VAL A 159 -0.45 -11.36 4.69
C VAL A 159 0.20 -12.47 5.50
N LYS A 160 1.20 -13.11 4.95
CA LYS A 160 1.95 -14.17 5.61
C LYS A 160 3.40 -13.73 5.74
N VAL A 161 3.79 -13.38 6.95
CA VAL A 161 5.18 -13.06 7.28
C VAL A 161 5.89 -14.36 7.61
N VAL A 162 6.98 -14.65 6.88
CA VAL A 162 7.69 -15.93 6.89
C VAL A 162 9.21 -15.72 6.97
N SER A 163 10.00 -16.79 7.01
CA SER A 163 11.45 -16.67 6.86
C SER A 163 11.84 -16.24 5.45
N ALA A 164 13.06 -15.73 5.28
CA ALA A 164 13.58 -15.34 3.96
C ALA A 164 13.60 -16.52 2.99
N GLU A 165 13.93 -17.75 3.49
CA GLU A 165 13.96 -18.95 2.67
C GLU A 165 12.54 -19.36 2.20
N GLU A 166 11.54 -19.27 3.07
CA GLU A 166 10.14 -19.57 2.72
C GLU A 166 9.58 -18.52 1.74
N TYR A 167 9.95 -17.25 1.93
CA TYR A 167 9.61 -16.19 0.99
C TYR A 167 10.19 -16.46 -0.41
N ALA A 168 11.49 -16.71 -0.50
CA ALA A 168 12.16 -17.00 -1.77
C ALA A 168 11.58 -18.26 -2.45
N ALA A 169 11.27 -19.31 -1.66
CA ALA A 169 10.63 -20.52 -2.17
C ALA A 169 9.22 -20.25 -2.72
N HIS A 170 8.45 -19.37 -2.07
CA HIS A 170 7.13 -18.96 -2.55
C HIS A 170 7.23 -18.22 -3.88
N VAL A 171 8.07 -17.19 -3.98
CA VAL A 171 8.27 -16.42 -5.22
C VAL A 171 8.71 -17.34 -6.36
N LYS A 172 9.65 -18.26 -6.08
CA LYS A 172 10.07 -19.27 -7.06
C LYS A 172 8.92 -20.17 -7.47
N SER A 173 8.07 -20.62 -6.55
CA SER A 173 6.92 -21.51 -6.88
C SER A 173 5.90 -20.83 -7.79
N LEU A 174 5.69 -19.53 -7.64
CA LEU A 174 4.86 -18.74 -8.54
C LEU A 174 5.47 -18.72 -9.96
N ALA A 175 6.76 -18.46 -10.06
CA ALA A 175 7.47 -18.46 -11.33
C ALA A 175 7.45 -19.85 -12.01
N ASP A 176 7.70 -20.91 -11.25
CA ASP A 176 7.65 -22.31 -11.73
C ASP A 176 6.23 -22.71 -12.23
N SER A 177 5.19 -22.04 -11.69
CA SER A 177 3.79 -22.21 -12.12
C SER A 177 3.43 -21.37 -13.35
N GLY A 178 4.39 -20.62 -13.92
CA GLY A 178 4.19 -19.80 -15.10
C GLY A 178 3.74 -18.35 -14.81
N ASN A 179 3.62 -17.96 -13.55
CA ASN A 179 3.24 -16.60 -13.13
C ASN A 179 4.47 -15.68 -13.11
N THR A 180 5.04 -15.42 -14.28
CA THR A 180 6.27 -14.61 -14.44
C THR A 180 6.01 -13.27 -15.10
N GLY A 181 6.81 -12.25 -14.76
CA GLY A 181 6.66 -10.89 -15.26
C GLY A 181 5.67 -10.06 -14.44
N LEU A 182 5.12 -8.99 -15.02
CA LEU A 182 4.20 -8.09 -14.35
C LEU A 182 2.75 -8.37 -14.70
N ALA A 183 1.90 -8.45 -13.69
CA ALA A 183 0.44 -8.42 -13.82
C ALA A 183 -0.06 -7.06 -13.29
N GLU A 184 -0.19 -6.08 -14.17
CA GLU A 184 -0.55 -4.71 -13.81
C GLU A 184 -2.07 -4.46 -13.73
N GLY A 185 -2.87 -5.49 -14.01
CA GLY A 185 -4.31 -5.34 -14.16
C GLY A 185 -4.68 -4.62 -15.46
N SER A 186 -5.97 -4.42 -15.70
CA SER A 186 -6.48 -3.72 -16.88
C SER A 186 -7.67 -2.86 -16.52
N VAL A 187 -7.69 -1.63 -17.01
CA VAL A 187 -8.86 -0.72 -16.92
C VAL A 187 -10.13 -1.32 -17.57
N PHE A 188 -9.97 -2.31 -18.45
CA PHE A 188 -11.07 -2.95 -19.18
C PHE A 188 -11.46 -4.32 -18.61
N VAL A 189 -10.80 -4.80 -17.56
CA VAL A 189 -11.17 -6.06 -16.93
C VAL A 189 -12.37 -5.81 -16.01
N THR A 190 -13.54 -5.78 -16.61
CA THR A 190 -14.80 -5.98 -15.90
C THR A 190 -15.05 -7.47 -15.60
N GLN A 191 -14.21 -8.36 -16.14
CA GLN A 191 -14.28 -9.81 -15.99
C GLN A 191 -13.10 -10.29 -15.14
N GLN A 192 -13.30 -10.38 -13.84
CA GLN A 192 -12.44 -11.23 -13.02
C GLN A 192 -12.85 -12.69 -13.19
N ALA A 193 -11.87 -13.60 -13.20
CA ALA A 193 -12.15 -15.01 -13.17
C ALA A 193 -13.11 -15.32 -12.00
N GLY A 194 -14.23 -15.99 -12.27
CA GLY A 194 -15.27 -16.25 -11.29
C GLY A 194 -16.38 -15.19 -11.16
N LEU A 195 -16.31 -14.09 -11.90
CA LEU A 195 -17.39 -13.10 -12.03
C LEU A 195 -17.93 -13.02 -13.47
N ASN A 196 -17.78 -14.07 -14.24
CA ASN A 196 -18.48 -14.16 -15.53
C ASN A 196 -19.97 -14.14 -15.25
N GLU A 197 -20.56 -12.97 -15.23
CA GLU A 197 -21.98 -12.84 -15.38
C GLU A 197 -22.35 -13.27 -16.78
N THR A 198 -22.74 -14.52 -16.89
CA THR A 198 -23.61 -14.97 -17.95
C THR A 198 -24.98 -14.36 -17.64
N GLY A 199 -25.15 -13.08 -17.95
CA GLY A 199 -26.40 -12.43 -17.60
C GLY A 199 -26.53 -11.09 -18.27
N GLY A 200 -27.20 -11.06 -19.39
CA GLY A 200 -27.66 -9.83 -19.99
C GLY A 200 -27.45 -9.71 -21.49
N GLN A 201 -27.86 -10.74 -22.21
CA GLN A 201 -28.47 -10.52 -23.51
C GLN A 201 -29.97 -10.50 -23.29
N GLU A 202 -30.53 -9.30 -23.16
CA GLU A 202 -31.86 -8.94 -23.65
C GLU A 202 -31.85 -7.47 -24.04
#